data_a6cc4011f1474f3cfe91b181982a1440
#
_entry.id   a6cc4011f1474f3cfe91b181982a1440
#
_cell.length_a   1.000
_cell.length_b   1.000
_cell.length_c   1.000
_cell.angle_alpha   90.00
_cell.angle_beta   90.00
_cell.angle_gamma   90.00
#
_symmetry.space_group_name_H-M   'P 1'
#
loop_
_entity.id
_entity.type
_entity.pdbx_description
1 polymer ?
#
loop_
_entity_poly.entity_id
_entity_poly.type
_entity_poly.pdbx_seq_one_letter_code
_entity_poly.pdbx_strand_id
1 'polypeptide(L)'
;MTFEPSATPEQIQARQTAFNSLPDPATLVSREEIRAALLDRHTAATQDKLDAARVAICGCGGLGSTIAVALTRIGVGHLHLIDFDRVDMTNLNRQQYFLKDLGQYKTEALRSNLRQINPFIDITVDTVKVTDENVPTLFEHEDIICEAFDVPENKTMLVNAVLENLPSKKLVSASGTVSYTHLTLPTN
;
A
#
# COMPACT_ATOMS: atom_id res chain seq x y z
N MET A 1 -23.73 -20.83 0.01
CA MET A 1 -23.13 -20.63 1.34
C MET A 1 -23.05 -19.14 1.54
N THR A 2 -23.95 -18.58 2.32
CA THR A 2 -23.88 -17.19 2.74
C THR A 2 -22.76 -17.09 3.77
N PHE A 3 -21.66 -16.46 3.39
CA PHE A 3 -20.59 -16.15 4.31
C PHE A 3 -21.14 -15.13 5.33
N GLU A 4 -21.21 -15.51 6.59
CA GLU A 4 -21.47 -14.53 7.64
C GLU A 4 -20.29 -13.57 7.75
N PRO A 5 -20.56 -12.27 7.90
CA PRO A 5 -19.51 -11.29 7.79
C PRO A 5 -18.58 -11.27 9.00
N SER A 6 -17.32 -10.96 8.71
CA SER A 6 -16.40 -10.15 9.52
C SER A 6 -16.70 -10.06 11.02
N ALA A 7 -15.65 -10.22 11.82
CA ALA A 7 -15.63 -10.05 13.28
C ALA A 7 -16.56 -8.94 13.79
N THR A 8 -17.23 -9.19 14.91
CA THR A 8 -18.07 -8.16 15.55
C THR A 8 -17.22 -6.95 15.98
N PRO A 9 -17.83 -5.76 16.19
CA PRO A 9 -17.11 -4.60 16.70
C PRO A 9 -16.31 -4.87 17.98
N GLU A 10 -16.86 -5.68 18.90
CA GLU A 10 -16.17 -6.07 20.13
C GLU A 10 -14.95 -6.97 19.84
N GLN A 11 -15.06 -7.90 18.89
CA GLN A 11 -13.94 -8.76 18.49
C GLN A 11 -12.84 -7.95 17.80
N ILE A 12 -13.18 -6.96 16.99
CA ILE A 12 -12.24 -6.03 16.38
C ILE A 12 -11.53 -5.24 17.49
N GLN A 13 -12.27 -4.66 18.41
CA GLN A 13 -11.72 -3.87 19.51
C GLN A 13 -10.78 -4.70 20.41
N ALA A 14 -11.16 -5.95 20.73
CA ALA A 14 -10.31 -6.84 21.53
C ALA A 14 -8.98 -7.16 20.83
N ARG A 15 -9.01 -7.43 19.52
CA ARG A 15 -7.80 -7.67 18.72
C ARG A 15 -6.90 -6.44 18.66
N GLN A 16 -7.49 -5.24 18.48
CA GLN A 16 -6.73 -3.98 18.46
C GLN A 16 -6.09 -3.72 19.82
N THR A 17 -6.81 -3.94 20.92
CA THR A 17 -6.29 -3.77 22.28
C THR A 17 -5.10 -4.69 22.54
N ALA A 18 -5.23 -5.97 22.17
CA ALA A 18 -4.13 -6.94 22.31
C ALA A 18 -2.90 -6.55 21.47
N PHE A 19 -3.11 -6.05 20.26
CA PHE A 19 -2.01 -5.59 19.40
C PHE A 19 -1.33 -4.33 19.95
N ASN A 20 -2.10 -3.36 20.45
CA ASN A 20 -1.57 -2.13 21.02
C ASN A 20 -0.81 -2.33 22.34
N SER A 21 -0.92 -3.52 22.95
CA SER A 21 -0.11 -3.87 24.14
C SER A 21 1.33 -4.33 23.80
N LEU A 22 1.65 -4.53 22.52
CA LEU A 22 3.02 -4.82 22.09
C LEU A 22 3.90 -3.58 22.24
N PRO A 23 5.22 -3.75 22.46
CA PRO A 23 6.15 -2.63 22.47
C PRO A 23 6.09 -1.85 21.17
N ASP A 24 6.20 -0.52 21.24
CA ASP A 24 6.34 0.30 20.05
C ASP A 24 7.62 -0.12 19.30
N PRO A 25 7.52 -0.51 18.02
CA PRO A 25 8.69 -0.91 17.23
C PRO A 25 9.82 0.13 17.22
N ALA A 26 9.48 1.42 17.32
CA ALA A 26 10.46 2.50 17.39
C ALA A 26 11.33 2.47 18.67
N THR A 27 10.94 1.70 19.67
CA THR A 27 11.76 1.49 20.89
C THR A 27 12.79 0.36 20.75
N LEU A 28 12.65 -0.47 19.71
CA LEU A 28 13.50 -1.66 19.48
C LEU A 28 14.74 -1.35 18.65
N VAL A 29 14.66 -0.34 17.78
CA VAL A 29 15.73 0.05 16.85
C VAL A 29 15.75 1.56 16.68
N SER A 30 16.89 2.13 16.30
CA SER A 30 17.01 3.53 15.89
C SER A 30 16.87 3.68 14.37
N ARG A 31 16.60 4.90 13.91
CA ARG A 31 16.60 5.25 12.49
C ARG A 31 17.97 4.99 11.85
N GLU A 32 19.04 5.31 12.59
CA GLU A 32 20.42 5.15 12.17
C GLU A 32 20.78 3.69 11.96
N GLU A 33 20.33 2.79 12.82
CA GLU A 33 20.55 1.35 12.68
C GLU A 33 19.85 0.78 11.44
N ILE A 34 18.60 1.17 11.18
CA ILE A 34 17.89 0.76 9.96
C ILE A 34 18.62 1.31 8.72
N ARG A 35 19.01 2.58 8.73
CA ARG A 35 19.73 3.18 7.61
C ARG A 35 21.08 2.48 7.38
N ALA A 36 21.82 2.18 8.41
CA ALA A 36 23.11 1.46 8.30
C ALA A 36 22.91 0.09 7.65
N ALA A 37 21.90 -0.67 8.07
CA ALA A 37 21.59 -1.97 7.50
C ALA A 37 21.18 -1.89 6.00
N LEU A 38 20.51 -0.80 5.59
CA LEU A 38 20.18 -0.56 4.18
C LEU A 38 21.43 -0.23 3.36
N LEU A 39 22.36 0.55 3.92
CA LEU A 39 23.60 0.92 3.24
C LEU A 39 24.54 -0.29 3.00
N ASP A 40 24.40 -1.37 3.73
CA ASP A 40 25.09 -2.63 3.46
C ASP A 40 24.59 -3.34 2.18
N ARG A 41 23.44 -2.93 1.64
CA ARG A 41 22.80 -3.55 0.48
C ARG A 41 22.82 -2.70 -0.76
N HIS A 42 22.91 -1.39 -0.62
CA HIS A 42 22.98 -0.45 -1.74
C HIS A 42 23.76 0.82 -1.35
N THR A 43 24.15 1.61 -2.36
CA THR A 43 24.99 2.79 -2.14
C THR A 43 24.27 3.90 -1.38
N ALA A 44 25.02 4.78 -0.71
CA ALA A 44 24.46 5.96 -0.05
C ALA A 44 23.65 6.83 -1.03
N ALA A 45 24.14 7.03 -2.25
CA ALA A 45 23.42 7.81 -3.27
C ALA A 45 22.08 7.19 -3.66
N THR A 46 21.97 5.85 -3.63
CA THR A 46 20.70 5.16 -3.85
C THR A 46 19.77 5.34 -2.65
N GLN A 47 20.30 5.19 -1.42
CA GLN A 47 19.50 5.37 -0.21
C GLN A 47 18.99 6.81 -0.10
N ASP A 48 19.80 7.83 -0.41
CA ASP A 48 19.37 9.22 -0.38
C ASP A 48 18.19 9.50 -1.33
N LYS A 49 18.18 8.85 -2.51
CA LYS A 49 17.04 8.92 -3.44
C LYS A 49 15.80 8.22 -2.91
N LEU A 50 15.97 7.08 -2.25
CA LEU A 50 14.86 6.35 -1.63
C LEU A 50 14.28 7.12 -0.45
N ASP A 51 15.11 7.68 0.42
CA ASP A 51 14.70 8.50 1.56
C ASP A 51 13.89 9.74 1.12
N ALA A 52 14.26 10.34 -0.01
CA ALA A 52 13.58 11.50 -0.56
C ALA A 52 12.32 11.17 -1.38
N ALA A 53 12.14 9.91 -1.80
CA ALA A 53 11.05 9.51 -2.69
C ALA A 53 9.69 9.56 -1.98
N ARG A 54 8.68 10.10 -2.70
CA ARG A 54 7.28 10.17 -2.28
C ARG A 54 6.43 9.35 -3.24
N VAL A 55 5.88 8.24 -2.76
CA VAL A 55 5.19 7.26 -3.59
C VAL A 55 3.76 7.07 -3.12
N ALA A 56 2.79 7.35 -4.00
CA ALA A 56 1.40 7.00 -3.80
C ALA A 56 1.13 5.56 -4.26
N ILE A 57 0.29 4.86 -3.51
CA ILE A 57 -0.20 3.51 -3.85
C ILE A 57 -1.72 3.56 -3.88
N CYS A 58 -2.27 3.45 -5.08
CA CYS A 58 -3.71 3.51 -5.35
C CYS A 58 -4.29 2.10 -5.39
N GLY A 59 -5.02 1.75 -4.35
CA GLY A 59 -5.48 0.39 -4.09
C GLY A 59 -4.52 -0.38 -3.18
N CYS A 60 -5.00 -0.76 -2.01
CA CYS A 60 -4.23 -1.53 -1.00
C CYS A 60 -4.65 -3.02 -1.00
N GLY A 61 -5.02 -3.55 -2.17
CA GLY A 61 -5.34 -4.96 -2.38
C GLY A 61 -4.09 -5.85 -2.47
N GLY A 62 -4.19 -6.97 -3.20
CA GLY A 62 -3.09 -7.94 -3.34
C GLY A 62 -1.81 -7.34 -3.88
N LEU A 63 -1.91 -6.57 -4.97
CA LEU A 63 -0.77 -5.91 -5.58
C LEU A 63 -0.27 -4.74 -4.74
N GLY A 64 -1.15 -3.79 -4.39
CA GLY A 64 -0.73 -2.56 -3.70
C GLY A 64 -0.18 -2.82 -2.30
N SER A 65 -0.76 -3.72 -1.52
CA SER A 65 -0.19 -4.08 -0.21
C SER A 65 1.19 -4.74 -0.33
N THR A 66 1.41 -5.53 -1.39
CA THR A 66 2.72 -6.15 -1.68
C THR A 66 3.76 -5.09 -2.08
N ILE A 67 3.38 -4.14 -2.95
CA ILE A 67 4.23 -3.00 -3.33
C ILE A 67 4.60 -2.18 -2.07
N ALA A 68 3.63 -1.86 -1.21
CA ALA A 68 3.85 -1.11 0.02
C ALA A 68 4.88 -1.78 0.94
N VAL A 69 4.74 -3.09 1.16
CA VAL A 69 5.70 -3.87 1.95
C VAL A 69 7.10 -3.84 1.33
N ALA A 70 7.20 -4.04 0.01
CA ALA A 70 8.48 -4.04 -0.69
C ALA A 70 9.18 -2.67 -0.59
N LEU A 71 8.46 -1.56 -0.85
CA LEU A 71 8.98 -0.20 -0.77
C LEU A 71 9.40 0.18 0.65
N THR A 72 8.63 -0.24 1.66
CA THR A 72 9.01 -0.03 3.07
C THR A 72 10.29 -0.76 3.43
N ARG A 73 10.46 -2.01 2.95
CA ARG A 73 11.67 -2.82 3.22
C ARG A 73 12.93 -2.25 2.58
N ILE A 74 12.83 -1.64 1.40
CA ILE A 74 13.99 -1.01 0.74
C ILE A 74 14.25 0.41 1.23
N GLY A 75 13.46 0.94 2.16
CA GLY A 75 13.69 2.23 2.81
C GLY A 75 13.20 3.44 2.03
N VAL A 76 12.08 3.34 1.31
CA VAL A 76 11.39 4.52 0.75
C VAL A 76 10.94 5.41 1.90
N GLY A 77 11.21 6.72 1.80
CA GLY A 77 10.99 7.67 2.89
C GLY A 77 9.52 8.00 3.13
N HIS A 78 8.72 8.10 2.07
CA HIS A 78 7.30 8.44 2.19
C HIS A 78 6.41 7.57 1.32
N LEU A 79 5.35 7.03 1.92
CA LEU A 79 4.26 6.35 1.22
C LEU A 79 2.93 7.04 1.48
N HIS A 80 2.13 7.19 0.43
CA HIS A 80 0.75 7.63 0.50
C HIS A 80 -0.17 6.47 0.11
N LEU A 81 -0.96 5.96 1.05
CA LEU A 81 -1.83 4.79 0.85
C LEU A 81 -3.26 5.26 0.62
N ILE A 82 -3.84 4.88 -0.52
CA ILE A 82 -5.19 5.29 -0.91
C ILE A 82 -6.04 4.04 -1.19
N ASP A 83 -7.09 3.86 -0.41
CA ASP A 83 -8.10 2.80 -0.58
C ASP A 83 -9.32 3.12 0.30
N PHE A 84 -10.51 2.73 -0.11
CA PHE A 84 -11.74 2.95 0.67
C PHE A 84 -12.29 1.67 1.32
N ASP A 85 -11.72 0.52 1.00
CA ASP A 85 -12.18 -0.78 1.47
C ASP A 85 -11.75 -1.09 2.91
N ARG A 86 -12.42 -2.10 3.46
CA ARG A 86 -12.03 -2.74 4.71
C ARG A 86 -11.39 -4.10 4.47
N VAL A 87 -10.58 -4.52 5.42
CA VAL A 87 -9.98 -5.86 5.41
C VAL A 87 -11.07 -6.89 5.70
N ASP A 88 -11.18 -7.87 4.79
CA ASP A 88 -12.10 -8.99 4.90
C ASP A 88 -11.33 -10.31 4.99
N MET A 89 -11.96 -11.37 5.52
CA MET A 89 -11.36 -12.69 5.65
C MET A 89 -10.88 -13.24 4.30
N THR A 90 -11.61 -12.98 3.22
CA THR A 90 -11.26 -13.42 1.86
C THR A 90 -10.04 -12.71 1.29
N ASN A 91 -9.59 -11.64 1.91
CA ASN A 91 -8.41 -10.89 1.50
C ASN A 91 -7.10 -11.55 1.99
N LEU A 92 -7.14 -12.27 3.11
CA LEU A 92 -5.95 -12.78 3.81
C LEU A 92 -5.16 -13.82 3.00
N ASN A 93 -5.75 -14.39 1.96
CA ASN A 93 -5.09 -15.37 1.10
C ASN A 93 -4.01 -14.76 0.17
N ARG A 94 -4.05 -13.44 -0.08
CA ARG A 94 -3.16 -12.77 -1.04
C ARG A 94 -2.76 -11.33 -0.70
N GLN A 95 -3.37 -10.74 0.33
CA GLN A 95 -3.09 -9.36 0.76
C GLN A 95 -2.26 -9.36 2.06
N GLN A 96 -1.49 -8.32 2.28
CA GLN A 96 -0.53 -8.23 3.39
C GLN A 96 -1.20 -7.79 4.71
N TYR A 97 -2.29 -8.47 5.05
CA TYR A 97 -3.05 -8.26 6.28
C TYR A 97 -3.05 -9.49 7.16
N PHE A 98 -3.34 -9.28 8.44
CA PHE A 98 -3.38 -10.31 9.46
C PHE A 98 -4.78 -10.42 10.08
N LEU A 99 -5.04 -11.49 10.84
CA LEU A 99 -6.33 -11.69 11.51
C LEU A 99 -6.73 -10.50 12.41
N LYS A 100 -5.76 -9.82 13.01
CA LYS A 100 -5.99 -8.62 13.83
C LYS A 100 -6.54 -7.43 13.03
N ASP A 101 -6.35 -7.42 11.72
CA ASP A 101 -6.71 -6.30 10.86
C ASP A 101 -8.15 -6.38 10.34
N LEU A 102 -8.83 -7.50 10.56
CA LEU A 102 -10.19 -7.72 10.06
C LEU A 102 -11.15 -6.60 10.48
N GLY A 103 -11.88 -6.06 9.50
CA GLY A 103 -12.84 -4.98 9.67
C GLY A 103 -12.24 -3.57 9.72
N GLN A 104 -10.92 -3.42 9.85
CA GLN A 104 -10.25 -2.12 9.75
C GLN A 104 -10.25 -1.62 8.30
N TYR A 105 -10.12 -0.32 8.08
CA TYR A 105 -9.82 0.20 6.76
C TYR A 105 -8.45 -0.30 6.29
N LYS A 106 -8.35 -0.69 5.02
CA LYS A 106 -7.11 -1.23 4.45
C LYS A 106 -5.94 -0.28 4.60
N THR A 107 -6.17 1.01 4.39
CA THR A 107 -5.15 2.06 4.54
C THR A 107 -4.57 2.10 5.95
N GLU A 108 -5.41 2.08 6.98
CA GLU A 108 -5.01 2.14 8.38
C GLU A 108 -4.33 0.84 8.85
N ALA A 109 -4.89 -0.31 8.47
CA ALA A 109 -4.31 -1.61 8.76
C ALA A 109 -2.92 -1.74 8.14
N LEU A 110 -2.79 -1.36 6.86
CA LEU A 110 -1.51 -1.42 6.14
C LEU A 110 -0.49 -0.47 6.76
N ARG A 111 -0.86 0.77 7.07
CA ARG A 111 0.01 1.73 7.78
C ARG A 111 0.57 1.12 9.07
N SER A 112 -0.30 0.52 9.88
CA SER A 112 0.10 -0.13 11.13
C SER A 112 1.07 -1.30 10.90
N ASN A 113 0.82 -2.12 9.88
CA ASN A 113 1.67 -3.26 9.54
C ASN A 113 3.02 -2.83 8.97
N LEU A 114 3.08 -1.79 8.15
CA LEU A 114 4.32 -1.25 7.59
C LEU A 114 5.23 -0.66 8.67
N ARG A 115 4.67 -0.04 9.71
CA ARG A 115 5.43 0.47 10.86
C ARG A 115 6.07 -0.64 11.69
N GLN A 116 5.62 -1.89 11.59
CA GLN A 116 6.30 -3.06 12.17
C GLN A 116 7.54 -3.47 11.36
N ILE A 117 7.65 -3.02 10.11
CA ILE A 117 8.82 -3.26 9.25
C ILE A 117 9.82 -2.11 9.39
N ASN A 118 9.34 -0.86 9.29
CA ASN A 118 10.12 0.35 9.46
C ASN A 118 9.29 1.37 10.26
N PRO A 119 9.53 1.55 11.56
CA PRO A 119 8.75 2.47 12.39
C PRO A 119 8.95 3.95 12.02
N PHE A 120 10.00 4.28 11.27
CA PHE A 120 10.38 5.65 10.92
C PHE A 120 9.90 6.08 9.53
N ILE A 121 9.21 5.20 8.80
CA ILE A 121 8.64 5.57 7.50
C ILE A 121 7.51 6.60 7.70
N ASP A 122 7.52 7.64 6.86
CA ASP A 122 6.42 8.58 6.81
C ASP A 122 5.28 8.01 5.96
N ILE A 123 4.09 7.87 6.54
CA ILE A 123 2.93 7.29 5.84
C ILE A 123 1.71 8.18 6.03
N THR A 124 1.25 8.76 4.93
CA THR A 124 -0.08 9.36 4.83
C THR A 124 -1.10 8.35 4.34
N VAL A 125 -2.36 8.55 4.73
CA VAL A 125 -3.46 7.67 4.33
C VAL A 125 -4.68 8.49 3.95
N ASP A 126 -5.30 8.12 2.84
CA ASP A 126 -6.59 8.63 2.42
C ASP A 126 -7.56 7.48 2.20
N THR A 127 -8.59 7.43 3.05
CA THR A 127 -9.64 6.40 2.99
C THR A 127 -10.77 6.91 2.11
N VAL A 128 -10.48 7.04 0.82
CA VAL A 128 -11.39 7.62 -0.18
C VAL A 128 -11.38 6.81 -1.47
N LYS A 129 -12.48 6.91 -2.22
CA LYS A 129 -12.52 6.45 -3.60
C LYS A 129 -11.84 7.48 -4.50
N VAL A 130 -10.89 7.03 -5.33
CA VAL A 130 -10.25 7.90 -6.32
C VAL A 130 -11.22 8.17 -7.45
N THR A 131 -11.32 9.46 -7.85
CA THR A 131 -12.14 9.95 -8.97
C THR A 131 -11.34 10.95 -9.79
N ASP A 132 -11.79 11.23 -11.02
CA ASP A 132 -11.15 12.24 -11.87
C ASP A 132 -11.01 13.60 -11.17
N GLU A 133 -12.02 13.99 -10.38
CA GLU A 133 -12.06 15.29 -9.72
C GLU A 133 -11.05 15.39 -8.58
N ASN A 134 -10.76 14.29 -7.86
CA ASN A 134 -9.86 14.36 -6.69
C ASN A 134 -8.40 14.04 -7.01
N VAL A 135 -8.09 13.46 -8.18
CA VAL A 135 -6.73 13.11 -8.61
C VAL A 135 -5.75 14.28 -8.50
N PRO A 136 -6.04 15.50 -8.99
CA PRO A 136 -5.08 16.60 -8.93
C PRO A 136 -4.66 16.98 -7.51
N THR A 137 -5.61 17.01 -6.57
CA THR A 137 -5.35 17.37 -5.17
C THR A 137 -4.75 16.20 -4.39
N LEU A 138 -5.25 14.98 -4.66
CA LEU A 138 -4.84 13.78 -3.94
C LEU A 138 -3.35 13.45 -4.16
N PHE A 139 -2.81 13.77 -5.34
CA PHE A 139 -1.42 13.45 -5.70
C PHE A 139 -0.52 14.70 -5.86
N GLU A 140 -0.89 15.81 -5.23
CA GLU A 140 -0.13 17.06 -5.33
C GLU A 140 1.34 16.89 -4.92
N HIS A 141 1.59 16.12 -3.85
CA HIS A 141 2.88 16.02 -3.19
C HIS A 141 3.70 14.78 -3.55
N GLU A 142 3.16 13.83 -4.31
CA GLU A 142 3.85 12.59 -4.69
C GLU A 142 4.64 12.75 -5.97
N ASP A 143 5.77 12.04 -6.06
CA ASP A 143 6.61 11.99 -7.27
C ASP A 143 6.20 10.85 -8.19
N ILE A 144 5.77 9.75 -7.59
CA ILE A 144 5.45 8.49 -8.26
C ILE A 144 4.08 8.01 -7.79
N ILE A 145 3.24 7.62 -8.75
CA ILE A 145 1.91 7.07 -8.50
C ILE A 145 1.91 5.62 -8.97
N CYS A 146 1.66 4.69 -8.06
CA CYS A 146 1.51 3.26 -8.36
C CYS A 146 0.01 2.93 -8.46
N GLU A 147 -0.47 2.62 -9.64
CA GLU A 147 -1.82 2.15 -9.87
C GLU A 147 -1.89 0.64 -9.57
N ALA A 148 -2.73 0.23 -8.62
CA ALA A 148 -2.86 -1.15 -8.15
C ALA A 148 -4.33 -1.59 -7.99
N PHE A 149 -5.26 -1.00 -8.74
CA PHE A 149 -6.66 -1.39 -8.76
C PHE A 149 -6.85 -2.73 -9.48
N ASP A 150 -7.91 -3.44 -9.15
CA ASP A 150 -8.33 -4.68 -9.81
C ASP A 150 -9.44 -4.45 -10.86
N VAL A 151 -10.19 -3.35 -10.75
CA VAL A 151 -11.28 -3.01 -11.66
C VAL A 151 -10.74 -2.22 -12.87
N PRO A 152 -10.90 -2.73 -14.11
CA PRO A 152 -10.33 -2.12 -15.32
C PRO A 152 -10.75 -0.67 -15.55
N GLU A 153 -11.99 -0.33 -15.22
CA GLU A 153 -12.54 1.02 -15.37
C GLU A 153 -11.83 2.00 -14.45
N ASN A 154 -11.58 1.62 -13.20
CA ASN A 154 -10.85 2.44 -12.23
C ASN A 154 -9.38 2.61 -12.63
N LYS A 155 -8.75 1.56 -13.19
CA LYS A 155 -7.39 1.65 -13.75
C LYS A 155 -7.33 2.67 -14.87
N THR A 156 -8.22 2.55 -15.84
CA THR A 156 -8.28 3.43 -17.01
C THR A 156 -8.53 4.87 -16.59
N MET A 157 -9.48 5.10 -15.68
CA MET A 157 -9.78 6.42 -15.13
C MET A 157 -8.53 7.05 -14.49
N LEU A 158 -7.88 6.34 -13.56
CA LEU A 158 -6.69 6.89 -12.87
C LEU A 158 -5.55 7.20 -13.85
N VAL A 159 -5.27 6.27 -14.78
CA VAL A 159 -4.20 6.46 -15.78
C VAL A 159 -4.48 7.71 -16.63
N ASN A 160 -5.69 7.87 -17.15
CA ASN A 160 -6.05 9.02 -17.96
C ASN A 160 -5.99 10.32 -17.15
N ALA A 161 -6.60 10.34 -15.96
CA ALA A 161 -6.61 11.52 -15.09
C ALA A 161 -5.20 11.99 -14.69
N VAL A 162 -4.27 11.05 -14.41
CA VAL A 162 -2.88 11.40 -14.11
C VAL A 162 -2.16 11.94 -15.34
N LEU A 163 -2.31 11.31 -16.51
CA LEU A 163 -1.64 11.75 -17.75
C LEU A 163 -2.15 13.13 -18.20
N GLU A 164 -3.43 13.43 -18.00
CA GLU A 164 -4.04 14.70 -18.39
C GLU A 164 -3.72 15.84 -17.40
N ASN A 165 -3.83 15.57 -16.09
CA ASN A 165 -3.77 16.62 -15.08
C ASN A 165 -2.42 16.74 -14.36
N LEU A 166 -1.61 15.66 -14.37
CA LEU A 166 -0.34 15.58 -13.62
C LEU A 166 0.81 15.06 -14.50
N PRO A 167 1.06 15.66 -15.68
CA PRO A 167 2.01 15.11 -16.68
C PRO A 167 3.48 15.08 -16.20
N SER A 168 3.80 15.79 -15.12
CA SER A 168 5.14 15.76 -14.50
C SER A 168 5.35 14.59 -13.55
N LYS A 169 4.28 13.92 -13.11
CA LYS A 169 4.36 12.78 -12.17
C LYS A 169 4.69 11.50 -12.93
N LYS A 170 5.39 10.60 -12.25
CA LYS A 170 5.67 9.25 -12.79
C LYS A 170 4.53 8.32 -12.44
N LEU A 171 4.00 7.64 -13.44
CA LEU A 171 2.93 6.66 -13.26
C LEU A 171 3.46 5.26 -13.54
N VAL A 172 3.22 4.33 -12.62
CA VAL A 172 3.47 2.90 -12.76
C VAL A 172 2.13 2.20 -12.67
N SER A 173 1.74 1.53 -13.76
CA SER A 173 0.50 0.76 -13.79
C SER A 173 0.81 -0.71 -14.09
N ALA A 174 0.15 -1.62 -13.37
CA ALA A 174 0.26 -3.04 -13.61
C ALA A 174 -0.74 -3.50 -14.65
N SER A 175 -0.31 -4.40 -15.55
CA SER A 175 -1.25 -5.08 -16.44
C SER A 175 -2.19 -5.98 -15.65
N GLY A 176 -3.51 -5.81 -15.84
CA GLY A 176 -4.56 -6.59 -15.18
C GLY A 176 -4.73 -8.02 -15.74
N THR A 177 -3.84 -8.47 -16.64
CA THR A 177 -3.94 -9.79 -17.29
C THR A 177 -3.48 -10.96 -16.42
N VAL A 178 -3.26 -10.76 -15.14
CA VAL A 178 -2.82 -11.85 -14.26
C VAL A 178 -4.02 -12.42 -13.53
N SER A 179 -4.48 -13.52 -13.95
CA SER A 179 -4.91 -14.74 -13.27
C SER A 179 -6.09 -15.49 -13.88
N TYR A 180 -6.81 -14.98 -14.88
CA TYR A 180 -7.94 -15.71 -15.49
C TYR A 180 -7.96 -15.75 -17.02
N THR A 181 -6.99 -15.19 -17.71
CA THR A 181 -6.85 -15.39 -19.16
C THR A 181 -5.85 -16.50 -19.40
N HIS A 182 -6.34 -17.64 -19.84
CA HIS A 182 -5.54 -18.58 -20.59
C HIS A 182 -5.04 -17.82 -21.83
N LEU A 183 -3.78 -17.42 -21.83
CA LEU A 183 -3.08 -17.02 -23.03
C LEU A 183 -2.96 -18.31 -23.86
N THR A 184 -3.95 -18.61 -24.67
CA THR A 184 -3.78 -19.54 -25.77
C THR A 184 -2.89 -18.84 -26.78
N LEU A 185 -1.60 -19.18 -26.77
CA LEU A 185 -0.73 -18.84 -27.88
C LEU A 185 -1.33 -19.48 -29.13
N PRO A 186 -1.43 -18.74 -30.25
CA PRO A 186 -1.85 -19.35 -31.49
C PRO A 186 -0.81 -20.44 -31.81
N THR A 187 -1.26 -21.70 -31.84
CA THR A 187 -0.49 -22.80 -32.37
C THR A 187 -0.54 -22.69 -33.88
N ASN A 188 0.58 -22.34 -34.50
CA ASN A 188 0.81 -22.54 -35.95
C ASN A 188 0.97 -24.03 -36.22
#